data_abead0677723036553f80f8413f6664d
#
_entry.id   abead0677723036553f80f8413f6664d
#
_cell.length_a   1.000
_cell.length_b   1.000
_cell.length_c   1.000
_cell.angle_alpha   90.00
_cell.angle_beta   90.00
_cell.angle_gamma   90.00
#
_symmetry.space_group_name_H-M   'P 1'
#
loop_
_entity.id
_entity.type
_entity.pdbx_description
1 polymer ?
#
loop_
_entity_poly.entity_id
_entity_poly.type
_entity_poly.pdbx_seq_one_letter_code
_entity_poly.pdbx_strand_id
1 'polypeptide(L)'
;MKKGILIASGLLALSLFSCKQNASEKVDGEKVTEAAERDAKVGDLPVMEFTETEHDFGNINEGDVVEHKFMFKNTGKSPLIITNAKGSCGCTVPSYPKEPIQPGEEAEMLVKFNSNGKPNRQQKTVTITCNTESGQERIKIKAMVTPDPEKEAEREKRRAEAKAKREAEQAAKEAGEAK
;
A
#
# COMPACT_ATOMS: atom_id res chain seq x y z
N MET A 1 75.34 44.66 41.62
CA MET A 1 74.67 45.61 42.50
C MET A 1 73.53 46.28 41.80
N LYS A 2 72.36 46.32 42.43
CA LYS A 2 71.15 47.14 42.13
C LYS A 2 70.38 46.76 40.88
N LYS A 3 69.30 45.96 41.00
CA LYS A 3 67.92 46.33 41.31
C LYS A 3 67.28 47.26 40.28
N GLY A 4 66.28 46.85 39.57
CA GLY A 4 65.36 47.64 38.81
C GLY A 4 64.17 46.78 38.32
N ILE A 5 63.09 46.76 39.13
CA ILE A 5 61.78 46.20 38.82
C ILE A 5 61.03 47.26 38.04
N LEU A 6 60.48 46.92 36.86
CA LEU A 6 59.44 47.72 36.24
C LEU A 6 58.29 46.81 35.83
N ILE A 7 57.17 46.98 36.47
CA ILE A 7 55.87 46.44 36.24
C ILE A 7 55.26 47.12 35.01
N ALA A 8 55.00 46.41 33.93
CA ALA A 8 54.20 46.97 32.86
C ALA A 8 52.89 46.21 32.78
N SER A 9 51.81 46.85 33.12
CA SER A 9 50.42 46.48 33.03
C SER A 9 50.06 46.26 31.55
N GLY A 10 49.79 45.05 31.19
CA GLY A 10 49.30 44.72 29.83
C GLY A 10 47.80 44.51 29.79
N LEU A 11 47.16 45.47 29.11
CA LEU A 11 45.74 45.52 28.84
C LEU A 11 45.29 44.30 28.01
N LEU A 12 44.48 43.44 28.60
CA LEU A 12 43.89 42.30 27.92
C LEU A 12 42.69 42.81 27.08
N ALA A 13 42.88 43.02 25.78
CA ALA A 13 41.83 43.35 24.84
C ALA A 13 41.13 42.04 24.43
N LEU A 14 39.94 41.80 24.98
CA LEU A 14 39.01 40.79 24.49
C LEU A 14 38.46 41.22 23.13
N SER A 15 39.04 40.72 22.06
CA SER A 15 38.46 40.81 20.72
C SER A 15 37.34 39.76 20.58
N LEU A 16 36.10 40.20 20.71
CA LEU A 16 34.92 39.45 20.34
C LEU A 16 34.88 39.28 18.81
N PHE A 17 35.43 38.17 18.33
CA PHE A 17 35.21 37.77 16.96
C PHE A 17 33.75 37.28 16.84
N SER A 18 32.88 38.20 16.47
CA SER A 18 31.51 37.88 16.02
C SER A 18 31.61 37.17 14.68
N CYS A 19 31.57 35.84 14.71
CA CYS A 19 31.34 35.02 13.49
C CYS A 19 29.93 35.23 13.00
N LYS A 20 29.72 36.28 12.20
CA LYS A 20 28.54 36.44 11.39
C LYS A 20 28.75 35.58 10.12
N GLN A 21 28.65 34.26 10.26
CA GLN A 21 28.58 33.35 9.11
C GLN A 21 27.18 33.50 8.53
N ASN A 22 27.10 34.13 7.37
CA ASN A 22 25.90 34.15 6.53
C ASN A 22 25.57 32.71 6.16
N ALA A 23 24.42 32.22 6.60
CA ALA A 23 23.90 30.88 6.26
C ALA A 23 23.67 30.69 4.75
N SER A 24 23.74 31.76 3.96
CA SER A 24 23.57 31.74 2.51
C SER A 24 24.79 31.22 1.71
N GLU A 25 25.97 31.12 2.31
CA GLU A 25 27.21 30.75 1.61
C GLU A 25 27.57 29.27 1.67
N LYS A 26 26.74 28.45 2.33
CA LYS A 26 26.94 26.98 2.44
C LYS A 26 25.98 26.13 1.65
N VAL A 27 25.26 26.69 0.71
CA VAL A 27 24.45 25.88 -0.22
C VAL A 27 25.33 25.59 -1.41
N ASP A 28 25.95 24.40 -1.43
CA ASP A 28 26.67 23.88 -2.58
C ASP A 28 25.73 23.93 -3.79
N GLY A 29 26.05 24.73 -4.81
CA GLY A 29 25.27 24.87 -6.03
C GLY A 29 24.98 23.53 -6.71
N GLU A 30 25.88 22.57 -6.55
CA GLU A 30 25.74 21.20 -7.02
C GLU A 30 24.61 20.43 -6.33
N LYS A 31 24.41 20.62 -5.02
CA LYS A 31 23.28 20.04 -4.28
C LYS A 31 21.94 20.68 -4.58
N VAL A 32 21.94 21.95 -4.97
CA VAL A 32 20.72 22.65 -5.41
C VAL A 32 20.30 22.18 -6.78
N THR A 33 21.25 21.97 -7.70
CA THR A 33 20.97 21.39 -9.01
C THR A 33 20.53 19.93 -8.91
N GLU A 34 21.15 19.12 -8.04
CA GLU A 34 20.72 17.74 -7.79
C GLU A 34 19.33 17.65 -7.13
N ALA A 35 18.98 18.57 -6.25
CA ALA A 35 17.63 18.68 -5.69
C ALA A 35 16.61 19.12 -6.75
N ALA A 36 16.95 20.12 -7.56
CA ALA A 36 16.09 20.58 -8.66
C ALA A 36 15.89 19.53 -9.75
N GLU A 37 16.92 18.72 -10.06
CA GLU A 37 16.79 17.58 -10.97
C GLU A 37 15.96 16.44 -10.38
N ARG A 38 16.02 16.22 -9.08
CA ARG A 38 15.18 15.25 -8.35
C ARG A 38 13.71 15.69 -8.33
N ASP A 39 13.48 16.97 -8.05
CA ASP A 39 12.14 17.57 -8.03
C ASP A 39 11.53 17.64 -9.44
N ALA A 40 12.35 17.88 -10.47
CA ALA A 40 11.93 17.80 -11.88
C ALA A 40 11.53 16.35 -12.27
N LYS A 41 12.23 15.34 -11.76
CA LYS A 41 11.91 13.92 -11.99
C LYS A 41 10.64 13.47 -11.26
N VAL A 42 10.28 14.06 -10.12
CA VAL A 42 9.00 13.81 -9.42
C VAL A 42 7.82 14.24 -10.29
N GLY A 43 7.96 15.31 -11.09
CA GLY A 43 6.94 15.73 -12.06
C GLY A 43 6.80 14.84 -13.31
N ASP A 44 7.72 13.89 -13.51
CA ASP A 44 7.75 13.01 -14.67
C ASP A 44 7.37 11.55 -14.36
N LEU A 45 6.77 11.29 -13.19
CA LEU A 45 6.31 9.96 -12.80
C LEU A 45 5.14 9.46 -13.68
N PRO A 46 4.99 8.13 -13.81
CA PRO A 46 3.82 7.55 -14.43
C PRO A 46 2.59 7.74 -13.52
N VAL A 47 1.43 7.85 -14.14
CA VAL A 47 0.13 7.95 -13.46
C VAL A 47 -0.77 6.87 -14.03
N MET A 48 -1.28 6.00 -13.16
CA MET A 48 -2.22 4.94 -13.52
C MET A 48 -3.65 5.43 -13.28
N GLU A 49 -4.33 5.82 -14.35
CA GLU A 49 -5.70 6.31 -14.30
C GLU A 49 -6.66 5.22 -14.78
N PHE A 50 -7.53 4.75 -13.89
CA PHE A 50 -8.54 3.75 -14.20
C PHE A 50 -9.83 4.42 -14.70
N THR A 51 -10.48 3.81 -15.70
CA THR A 51 -11.84 4.20 -16.12
C THR A 51 -12.84 3.95 -14.98
N GLU A 52 -12.66 2.87 -14.24
CA GLU A 52 -13.40 2.53 -13.03
C GLU A 52 -12.48 1.83 -12.03
N THR A 53 -12.64 2.11 -10.75
CA THR A 53 -11.85 1.48 -9.67
C THR A 53 -12.64 0.43 -8.89
N GLU A 54 -13.91 0.25 -9.23
CA GLU A 54 -14.81 -0.70 -8.57
C GLU A 54 -15.78 -1.29 -9.58
N HIS A 55 -15.97 -2.63 -9.51
CA HIS A 55 -16.95 -3.34 -10.32
C HIS A 55 -17.85 -4.21 -9.43
N ASP A 56 -19.16 -4.18 -9.69
CA ASP A 56 -20.14 -5.02 -8.98
C ASP A 56 -20.72 -6.05 -9.95
N PHE A 57 -20.44 -7.33 -9.70
CA PHE A 57 -20.98 -8.45 -10.46
C PHE A 57 -22.48 -8.71 -10.19
N GLY A 58 -23.07 -8.00 -9.21
CA GLY A 58 -24.46 -8.25 -8.80
C GLY A 58 -24.63 -9.60 -8.12
N ASN A 59 -25.76 -10.27 -8.44
CA ASN A 59 -26.07 -11.58 -7.89
C ASN A 59 -25.44 -12.68 -8.75
N ILE A 60 -24.64 -13.53 -8.12
CA ILE A 60 -24.01 -14.73 -8.71
C ILE A 60 -24.25 -15.92 -7.79
N ASN A 61 -24.07 -17.16 -8.28
CA ASN A 61 -24.22 -18.36 -7.48
C ASN A 61 -22.88 -18.78 -6.85
N GLU A 62 -22.94 -19.47 -5.74
CA GLU A 62 -21.75 -20.05 -5.13
C GLU A 62 -21.16 -21.14 -6.04
N GLY A 63 -19.90 -20.97 -6.40
CA GLY A 63 -19.17 -21.80 -7.34
C GLY A 63 -18.95 -21.15 -8.70
N ASP A 64 -19.63 -20.05 -9.00
CA ASP A 64 -19.40 -19.30 -10.22
C ASP A 64 -18.00 -18.68 -10.24
N VAL A 65 -17.42 -18.63 -11.45
CA VAL A 65 -16.19 -17.87 -11.72
C VAL A 65 -16.55 -16.72 -12.64
N VAL A 66 -16.41 -15.51 -12.15
CA VAL A 66 -16.70 -14.28 -12.88
C VAL A 66 -15.43 -13.50 -13.15
N GLU A 67 -15.41 -12.75 -14.25
CA GLU A 67 -14.25 -12.02 -14.72
C GLU A 67 -14.65 -10.59 -15.10
N HIS A 68 -13.77 -9.64 -14.81
CA HIS A 68 -13.93 -8.27 -15.25
C HIS A 68 -12.60 -7.65 -15.67
N LYS A 69 -12.64 -6.82 -16.72
CA LYS A 69 -11.49 -6.08 -17.27
C LYS A 69 -11.54 -4.64 -16.78
N PHE A 70 -10.62 -4.29 -15.93
CA PHE A 70 -10.41 -2.90 -15.55
C PHE A 70 -9.51 -2.24 -16.57
N MET A 71 -10.06 -1.28 -17.32
CA MET A 71 -9.30 -0.48 -18.26
C MET A 71 -8.59 0.66 -17.52
N PHE A 72 -7.36 0.90 -17.87
CA PHE A 72 -6.57 2.01 -17.34
C PHE A 72 -5.66 2.61 -18.41
N LYS A 73 -5.23 3.85 -18.18
CA LYS A 73 -4.34 4.60 -19.05
C LYS A 73 -3.16 5.12 -18.25
N ASN A 74 -1.98 5.12 -18.84
CA ASN A 74 -0.86 5.86 -18.29
C ASN A 74 -0.98 7.33 -18.72
N THR A 75 -1.50 8.18 -17.84
CA THR A 75 -1.61 9.64 -18.08
C THR A 75 -0.41 10.42 -17.60
N GLY A 76 0.60 9.72 -17.06
CA GLY A 76 1.88 10.30 -16.66
C GLY A 76 2.83 10.56 -17.84
N LYS A 77 4.06 10.92 -17.51
CA LYS A 77 5.09 11.27 -18.51
C LYS A 77 6.18 10.20 -18.65
N SER A 78 6.24 9.22 -17.77
CA SER A 78 7.19 8.11 -17.80
C SER A 78 6.49 6.78 -18.01
N PRO A 79 7.19 5.73 -18.48
CA PRO A 79 6.62 4.40 -18.61
C PRO A 79 6.11 3.85 -17.29
N LEU A 80 4.87 3.36 -17.26
CA LEU A 80 4.25 2.70 -16.11
C LEU A 80 4.65 1.22 -16.08
N ILE A 81 5.21 0.79 -14.98
CA ILE A 81 5.67 -0.58 -14.76
C ILE A 81 4.88 -1.18 -13.59
N ILE A 82 4.13 -2.26 -13.86
CA ILE A 82 3.44 -3.04 -12.85
C ILE A 82 4.34 -4.20 -12.45
N THR A 83 4.79 -4.20 -11.20
CA THR A 83 5.68 -5.24 -10.69
C THR A 83 4.92 -6.40 -10.06
N ASN A 84 3.74 -6.12 -9.48
CA ASN A 84 2.90 -7.12 -8.86
C ASN A 84 1.43 -6.68 -8.83
N ALA A 85 0.52 -7.65 -8.82
CA ALA A 85 -0.89 -7.43 -8.49
C ALA A 85 -1.40 -8.62 -7.67
N LYS A 86 -2.06 -8.34 -6.55
CA LYS A 86 -2.51 -9.38 -5.60
C LYS A 86 -3.91 -9.09 -5.09
N GLY A 87 -4.79 -10.10 -5.19
CA GLY A 87 -6.09 -10.08 -4.53
C GLY A 87 -5.97 -10.23 -3.01
N SER A 88 -6.94 -9.67 -2.28
CA SER A 88 -7.05 -9.81 -0.82
C SER A 88 -7.28 -11.25 -0.34
N CYS A 89 -7.57 -12.17 -1.25
CA CYS A 89 -7.66 -13.62 -1.01
C CYS A 89 -7.18 -14.38 -2.25
N GLY A 90 -6.85 -15.66 -2.09
CA GLY A 90 -6.53 -16.54 -3.22
C GLY A 90 -7.72 -16.82 -4.17
N CYS A 91 -8.92 -16.37 -3.82
CA CYS A 91 -10.12 -16.47 -4.65
C CYS A 91 -10.21 -15.35 -5.71
N THR A 92 -9.32 -14.37 -5.67
CA THR A 92 -9.25 -13.25 -6.62
C THR A 92 -7.87 -13.22 -7.25
N VAL A 93 -7.84 -13.48 -8.55
CA VAL A 93 -6.59 -13.62 -9.32
C VAL A 93 -6.54 -12.51 -10.39
N PRO A 94 -5.67 -11.51 -10.22
CA PRO A 94 -5.42 -10.51 -11.25
C PRO A 94 -4.43 -11.01 -12.31
N SER A 95 -4.66 -10.58 -13.55
CA SER A 95 -3.72 -10.71 -14.67
C SER A 95 -3.51 -9.32 -15.27
N TYR A 96 -2.27 -8.95 -15.56
CA TYR A 96 -1.86 -7.61 -15.97
C TYR A 96 -0.73 -7.65 -16.98
N PRO A 97 -0.53 -6.59 -17.80
CA PRO A 97 0.58 -6.48 -18.74
C PRO A 97 1.93 -6.58 -18.03
N LYS A 98 2.88 -7.28 -18.62
CA LYS A 98 4.25 -7.41 -18.11
C LYS A 98 5.20 -6.39 -18.75
N GLU A 99 4.84 -5.89 -19.91
CA GLU A 99 5.58 -4.86 -20.63
C GLU A 99 5.29 -3.48 -20.01
N PRO A 100 6.27 -2.56 -20.03
CA PRO A 100 6.06 -1.17 -19.63
C PRO A 100 5.02 -0.49 -20.50
N ILE A 101 4.01 0.15 -19.88
CA ILE A 101 2.93 0.88 -20.55
C ILE A 101 3.40 2.32 -20.79
N GLN A 102 3.49 2.72 -22.05
CA GLN A 102 4.03 4.03 -22.43
C GLN A 102 3.08 5.18 -22.05
N PRO A 103 3.60 6.41 -21.90
CA PRO A 103 2.76 7.59 -21.72
C PRO A 103 1.67 7.70 -22.80
N GLY A 104 0.42 7.86 -22.36
CA GLY A 104 -0.76 7.91 -23.21
C GLY A 104 -1.32 6.56 -23.65
N GLU A 105 -0.64 5.46 -23.38
CA GLU A 105 -1.08 4.11 -23.73
C GLU A 105 -2.17 3.61 -22.77
N GLU A 106 -3.13 2.86 -23.32
CA GLU A 106 -4.19 2.18 -22.59
C GLU A 106 -3.88 0.69 -22.45
N ALA A 107 -4.26 0.14 -21.30
CA ALA A 107 -4.06 -1.27 -20.99
C ALA A 107 -5.22 -1.81 -20.15
N GLU A 108 -5.28 -3.14 -20.00
CA GLU A 108 -6.31 -3.81 -19.21
C GLU A 108 -5.70 -4.64 -18.09
N MET A 109 -6.41 -4.70 -16.96
CA MET A 109 -6.19 -5.66 -15.90
C MET A 109 -7.40 -6.58 -15.81
N LEU A 110 -7.22 -7.86 -16.10
CA LEU A 110 -8.26 -8.86 -15.95
C LEU A 110 -8.28 -9.36 -14.50
N VAL A 111 -9.43 -9.28 -13.85
CA VAL A 111 -9.64 -9.80 -12.49
C VAL A 111 -10.64 -10.93 -12.52
N LYS A 112 -10.22 -12.13 -12.09
CA LYS A 112 -11.08 -13.31 -11.94
C LYS A 112 -11.44 -13.49 -10.47
N PHE A 113 -12.71 -13.75 -10.19
CA PHE A 113 -13.20 -14.07 -8.86
C PHE A 113 -13.91 -15.43 -8.87
N ASN A 114 -13.45 -16.35 -8.02
CA ASN A 114 -14.08 -17.64 -7.78
C ASN A 114 -14.90 -17.56 -6.49
N SER A 115 -16.22 -17.69 -6.61
CA SER A 115 -17.17 -17.60 -5.50
C SER A 115 -17.31 -18.88 -4.67
N ASN A 116 -16.62 -19.97 -5.03
CA ASN A 116 -16.72 -21.25 -4.32
C ASN A 116 -16.31 -21.09 -2.83
N GLY A 117 -17.17 -21.51 -1.93
CA GLY A 117 -16.98 -21.37 -0.49
C GLY A 117 -17.03 -19.91 0.01
N LYS A 118 -17.63 -18.98 -0.76
CA LYS A 118 -17.73 -17.55 -0.46
C LYS A 118 -19.18 -17.06 -0.56
N PRO A 119 -20.13 -17.60 0.23
CA PRO A 119 -21.52 -17.17 0.18
C PRO A 119 -21.71 -15.74 0.69
N ASN A 120 -22.89 -15.18 0.38
CA ASN A 120 -23.33 -13.85 0.81
C ASN A 120 -22.53 -12.70 0.17
N ARG A 121 -22.59 -11.52 0.78
CA ARG A 121 -21.91 -10.32 0.28
C ARG A 121 -20.41 -10.49 0.27
N GLN A 122 -19.82 -10.36 -0.90
CA GLN A 122 -18.39 -10.39 -1.09
C GLN A 122 -17.89 -9.03 -1.56
N GLN A 123 -16.78 -8.60 -0.97
CA GLN A 123 -15.99 -7.46 -1.44
C GLN A 123 -14.53 -7.87 -1.38
N LYS A 124 -13.82 -7.71 -2.49
CA LYS A 124 -12.40 -8.03 -2.60
C LYS A 124 -11.65 -6.85 -3.16
N THR A 125 -10.45 -6.65 -2.66
CA THR A 125 -9.54 -5.60 -3.15
C THR A 125 -8.37 -6.28 -3.86
N VAL A 126 -7.99 -5.72 -5.00
CA VAL A 126 -6.73 -6.02 -5.68
C VAL A 126 -5.79 -4.86 -5.41
N THR A 127 -4.63 -5.17 -4.85
CA THR A 127 -3.53 -4.22 -4.66
C THR A 127 -2.52 -4.43 -5.79
N ILE A 128 -2.19 -3.34 -6.47
CA ILE A 128 -1.30 -3.28 -7.63
C ILE A 128 -0.06 -2.54 -7.19
N THR A 129 1.11 -3.17 -7.29
CA THR A 129 2.40 -2.52 -7.00
C THR A 129 2.99 -2.04 -8.32
N CYS A 130 3.27 -0.76 -8.41
CA CYS A 130 3.75 -0.10 -9.62
C CYS A 130 4.67 1.08 -9.26
N ASN A 131 5.28 1.69 -10.27
CA ASN A 131 6.20 2.81 -10.10
C ASN A 131 5.53 4.20 -10.12
N THR A 132 4.24 4.29 -9.78
CA THR A 132 3.54 5.56 -9.53
C THR A 132 4.07 6.25 -8.27
N GLU A 133 3.72 7.49 -8.04
CA GLU A 133 4.12 8.25 -6.83
C GLU A 133 3.72 7.52 -5.53
N SER A 134 2.52 6.94 -5.49
CA SER A 134 2.02 6.16 -4.35
C SER A 134 2.72 4.80 -4.18
N GLY A 135 3.36 4.29 -5.25
CA GLY A 135 3.92 2.93 -5.32
C GLY A 135 2.86 1.82 -5.37
N GLN A 136 1.60 2.13 -5.13
CA GLN A 136 0.50 1.17 -5.11
C GLN A 136 -0.83 1.80 -5.54
N GLU A 137 -1.56 1.06 -6.38
CA GLU A 137 -2.94 1.37 -6.76
C GLU A 137 -3.88 0.27 -6.27
N ARG A 138 -5.18 0.57 -6.18
CA ARG A 138 -6.18 -0.38 -5.68
C ARG A 138 -7.46 -0.32 -6.48
N ILE A 139 -7.96 -1.49 -6.84
CA ILE A 139 -9.29 -1.68 -7.41
C ILE A 139 -10.09 -2.66 -6.56
N LYS A 140 -11.41 -2.62 -6.69
CA LYS A 140 -12.33 -3.43 -5.89
C LYS A 140 -13.31 -4.17 -6.79
N ILE A 141 -13.70 -5.35 -6.34
CA ILE A 141 -14.84 -6.08 -6.88
C ILE A 141 -15.86 -6.36 -5.78
N LYS A 142 -17.12 -6.37 -6.15
CA LYS A 142 -18.25 -6.74 -5.30
C LYS A 142 -19.09 -7.82 -5.94
N ALA A 143 -19.75 -8.63 -5.13
CA ALA A 143 -20.76 -9.58 -5.57
C ALA A 143 -21.69 -9.92 -4.40
N MET A 144 -22.93 -10.26 -4.70
CA MET A 144 -23.83 -10.96 -3.80
C MET A 144 -23.90 -12.41 -4.24
N VAL A 145 -23.32 -13.31 -3.44
CA VAL A 145 -23.22 -14.74 -3.76
C VAL A 145 -24.37 -15.50 -3.11
N THR A 146 -25.29 -16.03 -3.92
CA THR A 146 -26.35 -16.91 -3.47
C THR A 146 -25.73 -18.23 -3.00
N PRO A 147 -25.93 -18.64 -1.73
CA PRO A 147 -25.39 -19.88 -1.20
C PRO A 147 -25.88 -21.10 -1.98
N ASP A 148 -25.04 -22.08 -2.19
CA ASP A 148 -25.42 -23.40 -2.61
C ASP A 148 -26.16 -24.10 -1.44
N PRO A 149 -27.41 -24.59 -1.63
CA PRO A 149 -28.21 -25.16 -0.54
C PRO A 149 -27.55 -26.33 0.17
N GLU A 150 -26.88 -27.22 -0.58
CA GLU A 150 -26.23 -28.41 -0.01
C GLU A 150 -25.02 -28.00 0.85
N LYS A 151 -24.21 -27.09 0.32
CA LYS A 151 -23.04 -26.55 1.05
C LYS A 151 -23.46 -25.73 2.27
N GLU A 152 -24.60 -25.04 2.22
CA GLU A 152 -25.10 -24.27 3.36
C GLU A 152 -25.56 -25.22 4.48
N ALA A 153 -26.31 -26.27 4.15
CA ALA A 153 -26.71 -27.29 5.12
C ALA A 153 -25.50 -27.96 5.79
N GLU A 154 -24.45 -28.26 5.03
CA GLU A 154 -23.19 -28.79 5.59
C GLU A 154 -22.49 -27.78 6.51
N ARG A 155 -22.46 -26.50 6.10
CA ARG A 155 -21.89 -25.43 6.94
C ARG A 155 -22.64 -25.26 8.25
N GLU A 156 -23.97 -25.32 8.23
CA GLU A 156 -24.81 -25.23 9.44
C GLU A 156 -24.56 -26.41 10.36
N LYS A 157 -24.49 -27.64 9.84
CA LYS A 157 -24.15 -28.83 10.61
C LYS A 157 -22.80 -28.70 11.31
N ARG A 158 -21.76 -28.30 10.56
CA ARG A 158 -20.42 -28.09 11.12
C ARG A 158 -20.38 -26.97 12.19
N ARG A 159 -21.16 -25.89 11.99
CA ARG A 159 -21.28 -24.82 13.00
C ARG A 159 -21.95 -25.32 14.28
N ALA A 160 -23.01 -26.12 14.16
CA ALA A 160 -23.69 -26.71 15.31
C ALA A 160 -22.77 -27.66 16.08
N GLU A 161 -22.03 -28.52 15.37
CA GLU A 161 -21.07 -29.44 16.00
C GLU A 161 -19.93 -28.68 16.70
N ALA A 162 -19.37 -27.65 16.03
CA ALA A 162 -18.32 -26.82 16.63
C ALA A 162 -18.80 -26.03 17.85
N LYS A 163 -20.06 -25.57 17.85
CA LYS A 163 -20.68 -24.90 19.00
C LYS A 163 -20.84 -25.86 20.17
N ALA A 164 -21.42 -27.02 19.93
CA ALA A 164 -21.60 -28.05 20.94
C ALA A 164 -20.26 -28.47 21.58
N LYS A 165 -19.22 -28.64 20.76
CA LYS A 165 -17.88 -28.96 21.26
C LYS A 165 -17.31 -27.86 22.17
N ARG A 166 -17.45 -26.58 21.79
CA ARG A 166 -17.00 -25.45 22.64
C ARG A 166 -17.75 -25.36 23.97
N GLU A 167 -19.06 -25.58 23.94
CA GLU A 167 -19.89 -25.56 25.14
C GLU A 167 -19.49 -26.71 26.10
N ALA A 168 -19.22 -27.90 25.56
CA ALA A 168 -18.73 -29.03 26.33
C ALA A 168 -17.33 -28.80 26.94
N GLU A 169 -16.41 -28.20 26.18
CA GLU A 169 -15.07 -27.84 26.66
C GLU A 169 -15.13 -26.76 27.76
N GLN A 170 -16.04 -25.80 27.61
CA GLN A 170 -16.24 -24.74 28.62
C GLN A 170 -16.81 -25.29 29.90
N ALA A 171 -17.86 -26.14 29.81
CA ALA A 171 -18.43 -26.80 30.98
C ALA A 171 -17.42 -27.72 31.73
N ALA A 172 -16.58 -28.43 30.97
CA ALA A 172 -15.53 -29.26 31.57
C ALA A 172 -14.46 -28.41 32.28
N LYS A 173 -14.12 -27.23 31.74
CA LYS A 173 -13.18 -26.31 32.38
C LYS A 173 -13.73 -25.71 33.67
N GLU A 174 -15.00 -25.27 33.69
CA GLU A 174 -15.69 -24.72 34.87
C GLU A 174 -15.83 -25.78 35.96
N ALA A 175 -16.14 -27.04 35.61
CA ALA A 175 -16.19 -28.13 36.56
C ALA A 175 -14.82 -28.51 37.15
N GLY A 176 -13.73 -28.25 36.42
CA GLY A 176 -12.37 -28.49 36.90
C GLY A 176 -11.83 -27.40 37.82
N GLU A 177 -12.28 -26.14 37.66
CA GLU A 177 -11.89 -25.02 38.52
C GLU A 177 -12.67 -24.97 39.86
N ALA A 178 -13.81 -25.63 39.95
CA ALA A 178 -14.66 -25.67 41.15
C ALA A 178 -14.23 -26.74 42.20
N LYS A 179 -13.07 -27.37 41.98
CA LYS A 179 -12.57 -28.45 42.86
C LYS A 179 -11.25 -28.06 43.53
#